data_c2f828530583bcf6ea9337b4cc6abfd6
#
_entry.id   c2f828530583bcf6ea9337b4cc6abfd6
#
_cell.length_a   1.000
_cell.length_b   1.000
_cell.length_c   1.000
_cell.angle_alpha   90.00
_cell.angle_beta   90.00
_cell.angle_gamma   90.00
#
_symmetry.space_group_name_H-M   'P 1'
#
loop_
_entity.id
_entity.type
_entity.pdbx_description
1 polymer ?
#
loop_
_entity_poly.entity_id
_entity_poly.type
_entity_poly.pdbx_seq_one_letter_code
_entity_poly.pdbx_strand_id
1 'polypeptide(L)'
;HKFIQSLVTDNPHISKHYIEQLKQTDMLTQRRLLYGDWEYSDDDTRLFTVSTLNDMFTNEYVSSGTKFLSVDVARFGRDKSVVCLWSGFRCERIWTWDKNTLTELADHVKRIANDNQVSRSNIIVDSDGVGGAIPDILTGVKSFVNNSRALKNENYQNLKSQCYYKFAERVKRGDVYIEEKSPQIQQQIILEFEVCKQHNMDKDSKLAVT
;
A
#
# COMPACT_ATOMS: atom_id res chain seq x y z
N HIS A 1 -6.41 28.12 22.95
CA HIS A 1 -6.31 26.89 23.76
C HIS A 1 -5.03 26.15 23.36
N LYS A 2 -4.14 25.85 24.34
CA LYS A 2 -2.99 24.96 24.11
C LYS A 2 -3.47 23.53 24.32
N PHE A 3 -3.34 22.69 23.29
CA PHE A 3 -3.49 21.25 23.41
C PHE A 3 -2.25 20.69 24.11
N ILE A 4 -2.44 19.91 25.16
CA ILE A 4 -1.36 19.20 25.85
C ILE A 4 -1.61 17.71 25.58
N GLN A 5 -0.75 17.11 24.80
CA GLN A 5 -0.77 15.66 24.56
C GLN A 5 -0.42 14.94 25.86
N SER A 6 -1.25 14.00 26.28
CA SER A 6 -0.99 13.14 27.44
C SER A 6 -1.05 11.68 26.98
N LEU A 7 0.00 10.96 27.26
CA LEU A 7 0.10 9.53 26.93
C LEU A 7 -0.40 8.69 28.11
N VAL A 8 -0.85 7.49 27.81
CA VAL A 8 -1.22 6.51 28.83
C VAL A 8 -0.05 6.23 29.77
N THR A 9 1.18 6.30 29.25
CA THR A 9 2.43 6.11 29.99
C THR A 9 2.78 7.26 30.94
N ASP A 10 2.14 8.42 30.80
CA ASP A 10 2.38 9.58 31.68
C ASP A 10 1.65 9.43 33.03
N ASN A 11 0.75 8.47 33.15
CA ASN A 11 0.04 8.18 34.39
C ASN A 11 0.80 7.09 35.19
N PRO A 12 1.44 7.42 36.29
CA PRO A 12 2.24 6.48 37.09
C PRO A 12 1.42 5.37 37.75
N HIS A 13 0.09 5.51 37.79
CA HIS A 13 -0.82 4.54 38.41
C HIS A 13 -1.44 3.54 37.43
N ILE A 14 -1.08 3.61 36.16
CA ILE A 14 -1.59 2.66 35.16
C ILE A 14 -0.93 1.29 35.34
N SER A 15 -1.76 0.25 35.36
CA SER A 15 -1.29 -1.12 35.42
C SER A 15 -0.66 -1.55 34.08
N LYS A 16 0.42 -2.35 34.14
CA LYS A 16 1.02 -2.96 32.95
C LYS A 16 0.01 -3.79 32.18
N HIS A 17 -0.91 -4.44 32.87
CA HIS A 17 -1.97 -5.24 32.25
C HIS A 17 -2.90 -4.39 31.35
N TYR A 18 -3.23 -3.16 31.77
CA TYR A 18 -4.04 -2.24 30.97
C TYR A 18 -3.32 -1.84 29.68
N ILE A 19 -2.00 -1.57 29.77
CA ILE A 19 -1.18 -1.26 28.58
C ILE A 19 -1.14 -2.46 27.61
N GLU A 20 -1.03 -3.68 28.13
CA GLU A 20 -1.06 -4.90 27.32
C GLU A 20 -2.43 -5.12 26.67
N GLN A 21 -3.51 -4.86 27.39
CA GLN A 21 -4.86 -4.90 26.81
C GLN A 21 -5.02 -3.87 25.70
N LEU A 22 -4.52 -2.64 25.86
CA LEU A 22 -4.56 -1.61 24.84
C LEU A 22 -3.79 -2.02 23.58
N LYS A 23 -2.67 -2.73 23.73
CA LYS A 23 -1.92 -3.28 22.59
C LYS A 23 -2.66 -4.39 21.81
N GLN A 24 -3.71 -4.94 22.37
CA GLN A 24 -4.55 -5.94 21.75
C GLN A 24 -5.83 -5.35 21.15
N THR A 25 -6.08 -4.06 21.34
CA THR A 25 -7.21 -3.36 20.73
C THR A 25 -6.92 -3.02 19.27
N ASP A 26 -7.95 -2.54 18.55
CA ASP A 26 -7.77 -2.00 17.22
C ASP A 26 -6.77 -0.84 17.18
N MET A 27 -6.16 -0.64 16.02
CA MET A 27 -5.08 0.34 15.85
C MET A 27 -5.53 1.77 16.13
N LEU A 28 -6.80 2.11 15.87
CA LEU A 28 -7.34 3.45 16.13
C LEU A 28 -7.35 3.74 17.63
N THR A 29 -7.82 2.76 18.42
CA THR A 29 -7.82 2.81 19.88
C THR A 29 -6.38 2.89 20.41
N GLN A 30 -5.45 2.12 19.83
CA GLN A 30 -4.04 2.20 20.22
C GLN A 30 -3.46 3.59 19.93
N ARG A 31 -3.68 4.16 18.73
CA ARG A 31 -3.20 5.50 18.39
C ARG A 31 -3.71 6.57 19.34
N ARG A 32 -5.02 6.56 19.61
CA ARG A 32 -5.63 7.54 20.52
C ARG A 32 -5.13 7.38 21.96
N LEU A 33 -5.14 6.16 22.48
CA LEU A 33 -4.92 5.92 23.92
C LEU A 33 -3.47 5.63 24.26
N LEU A 34 -2.71 4.91 23.42
CA LEU A 34 -1.28 4.64 23.69
C LEU A 34 -0.38 5.76 23.21
N TYR A 35 -0.67 6.33 22.04
CA TYR A 35 0.22 7.30 21.40
C TYR A 35 -0.29 8.74 21.46
N GLY A 36 -1.47 8.96 22.08
CA GLY A 36 -2.05 10.29 22.24
C GLY A 36 -2.31 11.02 20.93
N ASP A 37 -2.53 10.27 19.85
CA ASP A 37 -2.83 10.81 18.52
C ASP A 37 -4.32 11.16 18.42
N TRP A 38 -4.64 12.39 18.81
CA TRP A 38 -6.00 12.94 18.82
C TRP A 38 -6.33 13.71 17.54
N GLU A 39 -5.35 13.92 16.65
CA GLU A 39 -5.56 14.56 15.33
C GLU A 39 -6.19 13.59 14.33
N TYR A 40 -6.57 12.41 14.77
CA TYR A 40 -7.35 11.48 13.99
C TYR A 40 -8.78 12.02 13.85
N SER A 41 -8.96 12.96 12.96
CA SER A 41 -10.27 13.34 12.45
C SER A 41 -10.69 12.34 11.36
N ASP A 42 -11.96 12.01 11.29
CA ASP A 42 -12.57 11.48 10.07
C ASP A 42 -12.43 12.57 8.99
N ASP A 43 -11.26 12.61 8.38
CA ASP A 43 -10.98 13.51 7.27
C ASP A 43 -11.67 12.90 6.05
N ASP A 44 -12.83 13.44 5.69
CA ASP A 44 -13.64 13.03 4.54
C ASP A 44 -12.85 13.03 3.22
N THR A 45 -11.66 13.64 3.23
CA THR A 45 -10.76 13.62 2.08
C THR A 45 -9.91 12.35 1.98
N ARG A 46 -9.86 11.49 2.99
CA ARG A 46 -9.10 10.24 2.94
C ARG A 46 -9.73 9.24 1.97
N LEU A 47 -8.89 8.62 1.16
CA LEU A 47 -9.32 7.56 0.25
C LEU A 47 -9.62 6.26 0.97
N PHE A 48 -8.92 5.99 2.05
CA PHE A 48 -9.01 4.75 2.83
C PHE A 48 -9.37 5.06 4.29
N THR A 49 -10.17 4.20 4.91
CA THR A 49 -10.40 4.21 6.35
C THR A 49 -9.55 3.15 7.02
N VAL A 50 -9.11 3.39 8.26
CA VAL A 50 -8.29 2.41 9.03
C VAL A 50 -9.01 1.07 9.17
N SER A 51 -10.32 1.10 9.38
CA SER A 51 -11.11 -0.13 9.48
C SER A 51 -10.99 -0.98 8.22
N THR A 52 -11.25 -0.40 7.04
CA THR A 52 -11.18 -1.13 5.76
C THR A 52 -9.77 -1.57 5.40
N LEU A 53 -8.73 -0.82 5.84
CA LEU A 53 -7.34 -1.23 5.67
C LEU A 53 -6.99 -2.44 6.55
N ASN A 54 -7.48 -2.48 7.80
CA ASN A 54 -7.29 -3.65 8.67
C ASN A 54 -7.98 -4.89 8.10
N ASP A 55 -9.16 -4.73 7.53
CA ASP A 55 -9.91 -5.84 6.92
C ASP A 55 -9.14 -6.52 5.78
N MET A 56 -8.25 -5.80 5.09
CA MET A 56 -7.40 -6.40 4.04
C MET A 56 -6.53 -7.57 4.55
N PHE A 57 -6.23 -7.64 5.84
CA PHE A 57 -5.42 -8.71 6.42
C PHE A 57 -6.25 -9.87 6.99
N THR A 58 -7.57 -9.76 6.96
CA THR A 58 -8.50 -10.78 7.48
C THR A 58 -9.48 -11.32 6.44
N ASN A 59 -9.52 -10.73 5.24
CA ASN A 59 -10.43 -11.10 4.15
C ASN A 59 -10.00 -12.39 3.43
N GLU A 60 -9.75 -13.47 4.16
CA GLU A 60 -9.27 -14.75 3.61
C GLU A 60 -10.19 -15.36 2.53
N TYR A 61 -11.46 -14.92 2.50
CA TYR A 61 -12.46 -15.35 1.51
C TYR A 61 -12.23 -14.79 0.09
N VAL A 62 -11.34 -13.82 -0.07
CA VAL A 62 -11.01 -13.27 -1.40
C VAL A 62 -10.38 -14.38 -2.24
N SER A 63 -11.06 -14.72 -3.33
CA SER A 63 -10.65 -15.82 -4.20
C SER A 63 -9.39 -15.50 -5.01
N SER A 64 -8.61 -16.55 -5.27
CA SER A 64 -7.48 -16.48 -6.21
C SER A 64 -7.96 -16.23 -7.64
N GLY A 65 -7.09 -15.67 -8.47
CA GLY A 65 -7.36 -15.39 -9.86
C GLY A 65 -6.10 -15.45 -10.73
N THR A 66 -6.07 -14.70 -11.80
CA THR A 66 -4.86 -14.56 -12.63
C THR A 66 -3.71 -14.00 -11.81
N LYS A 67 -2.52 -14.60 -11.96
CA LYS A 67 -1.32 -14.15 -11.26
C LYS A 67 -0.63 -12.97 -11.93
N PHE A 68 -0.18 -12.02 -11.11
CA PHE A 68 0.56 -10.83 -11.51
C PHE A 68 1.72 -10.56 -10.56
N LEU A 69 2.73 -9.85 -11.03
CA LEU A 69 3.73 -9.21 -10.18
C LEU A 69 3.62 -7.69 -10.33
N SER A 70 3.62 -7.00 -9.20
CA SER A 70 3.89 -5.57 -9.16
C SER A 70 5.28 -5.34 -8.58
N VAL A 71 6.04 -4.46 -9.21
CA VAL A 71 7.44 -4.18 -8.86
C VAL A 71 7.61 -2.68 -8.66
N ASP A 72 8.01 -2.31 -7.45
CA ASP A 72 8.46 -0.97 -7.12
C ASP A 72 9.98 -0.97 -6.98
N VAL A 73 10.63 -0.03 -7.65
CA VAL A 73 12.09 0.02 -7.79
C VAL A 73 12.66 1.16 -6.98
N ALA A 74 13.32 0.83 -5.86
CA ALA A 74 14.00 1.84 -5.05
C ALA A 74 15.17 2.48 -5.79
N ARG A 75 15.30 3.80 -5.61
CA ARG A 75 16.51 4.54 -5.94
C ARG A 75 17.60 4.30 -4.89
N PHE A 76 18.85 4.58 -5.26
CA PHE A 76 19.97 4.59 -4.31
C PHE A 76 19.61 5.45 -3.09
N GLY A 77 19.51 4.82 -1.89
CA GLY A 77 19.16 5.52 -0.67
C GLY A 77 18.64 4.62 0.44
N ARG A 78 17.63 5.10 1.15
CA ARG A 78 16.98 4.39 2.27
C ARG A 78 15.76 3.58 1.85
N ASP A 79 15.29 3.75 0.61
CA ASP A 79 14.09 3.09 0.11
C ASP A 79 14.39 1.63 -0.25
N LYS A 80 13.36 0.78 -0.17
CA LYS A 80 13.44 -0.64 -0.49
C LYS A 80 12.79 -0.90 -1.83
N SER A 81 13.40 -1.77 -2.64
CA SER A 81 12.66 -2.34 -3.77
C SER A 81 11.68 -3.38 -3.26
N VAL A 82 10.47 -3.37 -3.80
CA VAL A 82 9.37 -4.24 -3.38
C VAL A 82 8.81 -4.99 -4.57
N VAL A 83 8.59 -6.28 -4.39
CA VAL A 83 7.88 -7.13 -5.36
C VAL A 83 6.72 -7.80 -4.65
N CYS A 84 5.50 -7.64 -5.19
CA CYS A 84 4.31 -8.32 -4.67
C CYS A 84 3.79 -9.33 -5.69
N LEU A 85 3.51 -10.54 -5.23
CA LEU A 85 2.80 -11.56 -5.99
C LEU A 85 1.30 -11.47 -5.70
N TRP A 86 0.55 -11.23 -6.73
CA TRP A 86 -0.90 -11.14 -6.70
C TRP A 86 -1.55 -12.32 -7.43
N SER A 87 -2.67 -12.80 -6.89
CA SER A 87 -3.59 -13.73 -7.54
C SER A 87 -4.99 -13.10 -7.52
N GLY A 88 -5.36 -12.45 -8.61
CA GLY A 88 -6.49 -11.53 -8.61
C GLY A 88 -6.21 -10.32 -7.69
N PHE A 89 -7.05 -10.14 -6.66
CA PHE A 89 -6.87 -9.13 -5.61
C PHE A 89 -6.37 -9.72 -4.28
N ARG A 90 -5.80 -10.91 -4.32
CA ARG A 90 -5.12 -11.55 -3.21
C ARG A 90 -3.62 -11.37 -3.36
N CYS A 91 -2.98 -10.60 -2.46
CA CYS A 91 -1.52 -10.51 -2.37
C CYS A 91 -1.01 -11.71 -1.59
N GLU A 92 -0.45 -12.69 -2.30
CA GLU A 92 0.01 -13.96 -1.72
C GLU A 92 1.38 -13.82 -1.05
N ARG A 93 2.23 -12.90 -1.54
CA ARG A 93 3.57 -12.73 -0.98
C ARG A 93 4.17 -11.38 -1.34
N ILE A 94 4.98 -10.85 -0.41
CA ILE A 94 5.74 -9.61 -0.55
C ILE A 94 7.22 -9.93 -0.33
N TRP A 95 8.09 -9.45 -1.22
CA TRP A 95 9.53 -9.49 -1.06
C TRP A 95 10.06 -8.07 -1.05
N THR A 96 11.07 -7.82 -0.22
CA THR A 96 11.72 -6.52 -0.09
C THR A 96 13.24 -6.65 -0.11
N TRP A 97 13.92 -5.69 -0.69
CA TRP A 97 15.38 -5.60 -0.70
C TRP A 97 15.81 -4.18 -0.36
N ASP A 98 16.69 -4.05 0.64
CA ASP A 98 17.22 -2.75 1.09
C ASP A 98 18.20 -2.14 0.09
N LYS A 99 18.98 -2.98 -0.60
CA LYS A 99 19.95 -2.56 -1.60
C LYS A 99 20.04 -3.63 -2.69
N ASN A 100 19.89 -3.21 -3.92
CA ASN A 100 20.08 -4.06 -5.09
C ASN A 100 20.43 -3.20 -6.29
N THR A 101 21.18 -3.75 -7.22
CA THR A 101 21.32 -3.21 -8.56
C THR A 101 20.06 -3.51 -9.37
N LEU A 102 19.84 -2.76 -10.45
CA LEU A 102 18.73 -3.03 -11.37
C LEU A 102 18.80 -4.42 -11.99
N THR A 103 20.01 -4.90 -12.27
CA THR A 103 20.23 -6.25 -12.81
C THR A 103 19.87 -7.33 -11.80
N GLU A 104 20.32 -7.19 -10.55
CA GLU A 104 19.94 -8.13 -9.47
C GLU A 104 18.43 -8.15 -9.24
N LEU A 105 17.78 -6.98 -9.22
CA LEU A 105 16.32 -6.90 -9.09
C LEU A 105 15.62 -7.58 -10.29
N ALA A 106 16.08 -7.34 -11.49
CA ALA A 106 15.54 -8.00 -12.69
C ALA A 106 15.67 -9.52 -12.62
N ASP A 107 16.82 -10.04 -12.12
CA ASP A 107 17.01 -11.48 -11.91
C ASP A 107 16.10 -12.03 -10.80
N HIS A 108 15.86 -11.27 -9.72
CA HIS A 108 14.88 -11.65 -8.69
C HIS A 108 13.49 -11.72 -9.27
N VAL A 109 13.05 -10.69 -10.00
CA VAL A 109 11.71 -10.65 -10.64
C VAL A 109 11.55 -11.82 -11.62
N LYS A 110 12.56 -12.09 -12.44
CA LYS A 110 12.56 -13.23 -13.38
C LYS A 110 12.40 -14.56 -12.68
N ARG A 111 13.14 -14.79 -11.59
CA ARG A 111 13.07 -16.02 -10.79
C ARG A 111 11.69 -16.16 -10.14
N ILE A 112 11.22 -15.11 -9.47
CA ILE A 112 9.88 -15.11 -8.82
C ILE A 112 8.79 -15.39 -9.86
N ALA A 113 8.87 -14.77 -11.04
CA ALA A 113 7.89 -14.99 -12.10
C ALA A 113 7.90 -16.46 -12.59
N ASN A 114 9.08 -17.06 -12.79
CA ASN A 114 9.21 -18.46 -13.20
C ASN A 114 8.67 -19.42 -12.13
N ASP A 115 9.08 -19.24 -10.88
CA ASP A 115 8.69 -20.10 -9.76
C ASP A 115 7.18 -20.09 -9.50
N ASN A 116 6.52 -18.96 -9.79
CA ASN A 116 5.09 -18.77 -9.61
C ASN A 116 4.27 -18.85 -10.89
N GLN A 117 4.90 -19.17 -12.03
CA GLN A 117 4.25 -19.30 -13.36
C GLN A 117 3.54 -18.00 -13.80
N VAL A 118 4.17 -16.85 -13.52
CA VAL A 118 3.65 -15.54 -13.95
C VAL A 118 4.19 -15.19 -15.33
N SER A 119 3.32 -14.98 -16.29
CA SER A 119 3.70 -14.49 -17.61
C SER A 119 4.34 -13.11 -17.53
N ARG A 120 5.35 -12.84 -18.36
CA ARG A 120 6.01 -11.50 -18.41
C ARG A 120 5.02 -10.38 -18.69
N SER A 121 4.01 -10.61 -19.52
CA SER A 121 2.93 -9.65 -19.79
C SER A 121 2.06 -9.31 -18.56
N ASN A 122 2.19 -10.08 -17.49
CA ASN A 122 1.53 -9.87 -16.21
C ASN A 122 2.47 -9.31 -15.12
N ILE A 123 3.66 -8.87 -15.51
CA ILE A 123 4.58 -8.16 -14.63
C ILE A 123 4.45 -6.67 -14.92
N ILE A 124 4.20 -5.88 -13.89
CA ILE A 124 4.06 -4.43 -13.97
C ILE A 124 5.16 -3.81 -13.10
N VAL A 125 5.93 -2.92 -13.70
CA VAL A 125 7.07 -2.25 -13.02
C VAL A 125 6.79 -0.76 -12.95
N ASP A 126 6.92 -0.16 -11.76
CA ASP A 126 6.95 1.30 -11.65
C ASP A 126 8.18 1.81 -12.40
N SER A 127 7.92 2.52 -13.49
CA SER A 127 8.93 3.02 -14.41
C SER A 127 9.24 4.50 -14.23
N ASP A 128 8.68 5.13 -13.21
CA ASP A 128 9.03 6.51 -12.88
C ASP A 128 10.45 6.55 -12.29
N GLY A 129 11.34 7.20 -13.00
CA GLY A 129 12.74 7.33 -12.60
C GLY A 129 13.61 6.10 -12.98
N VAL A 130 14.30 5.49 -12.01
CA VAL A 130 15.25 4.38 -12.29
C VAL A 130 14.57 3.08 -12.70
N GLY A 131 13.32 2.87 -12.30
CA GLY A 131 12.54 1.68 -12.68
C GLY A 131 12.34 1.54 -14.19
N GLY A 132 12.48 2.64 -14.95
CA GLY A 132 12.38 2.63 -16.40
C GLY A 132 13.37 1.72 -17.12
N ALA A 133 14.49 1.37 -16.51
CA ALA A 133 15.48 0.46 -17.09
C ALA A 133 15.12 -1.03 -16.93
N ILE A 134 14.22 -1.40 -16.01
CA ILE A 134 13.83 -2.80 -15.81
C ILE A 134 13.10 -3.40 -17.04
N PRO A 135 12.15 -2.71 -17.69
CA PRO A 135 11.54 -3.20 -18.93
C PRO A 135 12.52 -3.43 -20.07
N ASP A 136 13.65 -2.69 -20.12
CA ASP A 136 14.71 -2.89 -21.10
C ASP A 136 15.50 -4.18 -20.83
N ILE A 137 15.71 -4.51 -19.54
CA ILE A 137 16.38 -5.74 -19.10
C ILE A 137 15.44 -6.95 -19.20
N LEU A 138 14.18 -6.78 -18.84
CA LEU A 138 13.13 -7.82 -18.85
C LEU A 138 12.12 -7.56 -19.97
N THR A 139 12.46 -7.96 -21.18
CA THR A 139 11.56 -7.82 -22.32
C THR A 139 10.19 -8.46 -22.09
N GLY A 140 9.12 -7.73 -22.41
CA GLY A 140 7.73 -8.20 -22.32
C GLY A 140 7.02 -7.86 -21.01
N VAL A 141 7.67 -7.20 -20.06
CA VAL A 141 7.00 -6.63 -18.88
C VAL A 141 6.33 -5.29 -19.24
N LYS A 142 5.41 -4.86 -18.40
CA LYS A 142 4.67 -3.60 -18.59
C LYS A 142 5.24 -2.51 -17.68
N SER A 143 5.44 -1.34 -18.26
CA SER A 143 5.76 -0.13 -17.52
C SER A 143 4.51 0.51 -16.93
N PHE A 144 4.58 0.91 -15.68
CA PHE A 144 3.62 1.79 -15.05
C PHE A 144 4.25 3.18 -14.92
N VAL A 145 3.60 4.18 -15.50
CA VAL A 145 4.04 5.58 -15.44
C VAL A 145 2.93 6.37 -14.77
N ASN A 146 3.22 6.92 -13.58
CA ASN A 146 2.25 7.58 -12.70
C ASN A 146 1.44 8.67 -13.42
N ASN A 147 2.12 9.50 -14.22
CA ASN A 147 1.53 10.63 -14.92
C ASN A 147 0.90 10.29 -16.29
N SER A 148 0.88 9.01 -16.68
CA SER A 148 0.16 8.58 -17.87
C SER A 148 -1.31 8.94 -17.79
N ARG A 149 -1.93 9.09 -18.96
CA ARG A 149 -3.38 9.34 -19.04
C ARG A 149 -4.17 8.18 -18.42
N ALA A 150 -5.23 8.51 -17.71
CA ALA A 150 -6.17 7.53 -17.20
C ALA A 150 -6.70 6.61 -18.33
N LEU A 151 -6.81 5.31 -18.04
CA LEU A 151 -7.29 4.32 -19.01
C LEU A 151 -8.76 4.57 -19.34
N LYS A 152 -9.16 4.22 -20.58
CA LYS A 152 -10.55 4.32 -21.06
C LYS A 152 -11.13 5.75 -20.97
N ASN A 153 -10.27 6.76 -20.93
CA ASN A 153 -10.66 8.16 -20.78
C ASN A 153 -11.55 8.44 -19.56
N GLU A 154 -11.42 7.64 -18.50
CA GLU A 154 -12.14 7.88 -17.25
C GLU A 154 -11.70 9.21 -16.61
N ASN A 155 -12.55 9.80 -15.78
CA ASN A 155 -12.38 11.16 -15.24
C ASN A 155 -11.39 11.21 -14.07
N TYR A 156 -10.16 10.76 -14.29
CA TYR A 156 -9.05 10.88 -13.33
C TYR A 156 -7.96 11.78 -13.90
N GLN A 157 -7.22 12.44 -13.02
CA GLN A 157 -6.12 13.33 -13.41
C GLN A 157 -5.05 12.57 -14.21
N ASN A 158 -4.68 11.37 -13.73
CA ASN A 158 -3.66 10.51 -14.31
C ASN A 158 -3.91 9.04 -13.93
N LEU A 159 -3.06 8.16 -14.42
CA LEU A 159 -3.15 6.71 -14.17
C LEU A 159 -2.95 6.38 -12.68
N LYS A 160 -2.04 7.06 -11.97
CA LYS A 160 -1.85 6.91 -10.52
C LYS A 160 -3.17 7.14 -9.80
N SER A 161 -3.81 8.28 -10.02
CA SER A 161 -5.08 8.62 -9.38
C SER A 161 -6.16 7.57 -9.69
N GLN A 162 -6.29 7.16 -10.95
CA GLN A 162 -7.24 6.10 -11.32
C GLN A 162 -7.00 4.81 -10.54
N CYS A 163 -5.75 4.36 -10.43
CA CYS A 163 -5.41 3.14 -9.70
C CYS A 163 -5.75 3.25 -8.21
N TYR A 164 -5.39 4.36 -7.56
CA TYR A 164 -5.68 4.57 -6.14
C TYR A 164 -7.18 4.58 -5.85
N TYR A 165 -7.97 5.31 -6.64
CA TYR A 165 -9.44 5.34 -6.46
C TYR A 165 -10.07 3.97 -6.67
N LYS A 166 -9.69 3.26 -7.75
CA LYS A 166 -10.23 1.92 -8.02
C LYS A 166 -9.80 0.89 -6.98
N PHE A 167 -8.59 1.01 -6.46
CA PHE A 167 -8.11 0.16 -5.39
C PHE A 167 -8.88 0.46 -4.08
N ALA A 168 -9.08 1.73 -3.75
CA ALA A 168 -9.88 2.13 -2.59
C ALA A 168 -11.32 1.59 -2.65
N GLU A 169 -11.95 1.61 -3.83
CA GLU A 169 -13.26 1.00 -4.02
C GLU A 169 -13.25 -0.51 -3.73
N ARG A 170 -12.21 -1.22 -4.14
CA ARG A 170 -12.04 -2.65 -3.87
C ARG A 170 -11.83 -2.94 -2.39
N VAL A 171 -10.95 -2.16 -1.74
CA VAL A 171 -10.72 -2.24 -0.29
C VAL A 171 -12.01 -2.01 0.48
N LYS A 172 -12.76 -0.96 0.12
CA LYS A 172 -14.04 -0.63 0.76
C LYS A 172 -15.10 -1.73 0.62
N ARG A 173 -15.05 -2.53 -0.45
CA ARG A 173 -15.95 -3.67 -0.67
C ARG A 173 -15.50 -4.94 0.03
N GLY A 174 -14.30 -4.95 0.62
CA GLY A 174 -13.69 -6.16 1.18
C GLY A 174 -13.13 -7.11 0.11
N ASP A 175 -12.93 -6.64 -1.12
CA ASP A 175 -12.48 -7.45 -2.26
C ASP A 175 -10.94 -7.62 -2.32
N VAL A 176 -10.21 -7.19 -1.30
CA VAL A 176 -8.74 -7.25 -1.24
C VAL A 176 -8.30 -8.06 -0.03
N TYR A 177 -7.34 -8.95 -0.23
CA TYR A 177 -6.67 -9.68 0.86
C TYR A 177 -5.16 -9.61 0.69
N ILE A 178 -4.46 -9.33 1.78
CA ILE A 178 -2.99 -9.33 1.85
C ILE A 178 -2.56 -10.39 2.86
N GLU A 179 -1.92 -11.46 2.37
CA GLU A 179 -1.45 -12.57 3.18
C GLU A 179 -0.11 -12.24 3.85
N GLU A 180 -0.12 -11.23 4.71
CA GLU A 180 1.03 -10.79 5.50
C GLU A 180 0.72 -11.01 6.99
N LYS A 181 1.62 -11.69 7.70
CA LYS A 181 1.45 -12.05 9.11
C LYS A 181 2.26 -11.20 10.07
N SER A 182 3.24 -10.44 9.56
CA SER A 182 4.05 -9.56 10.38
C SER A 182 3.25 -8.31 10.77
N PRO A 183 2.96 -8.07 12.06
CA PRO A 183 2.24 -6.87 12.48
C PRO A 183 2.97 -5.58 12.09
N GLN A 184 4.30 -5.61 12.05
CA GLN A 184 5.12 -4.46 11.67
C GLN A 184 4.92 -4.08 10.20
N ILE A 185 4.88 -5.09 9.31
CA ILE A 185 4.65 -4.86 7.87
C ILE A 185 3.21 -4.44 7.63
N GLN A 186 2.24 -5.09 8.29
CA GLN A 186 0.84 -4.68 8.21
C GLN A 186 0.66 -3.22 8.61
N GLN A 187 1.27 -2.82 9.74
CA GLN A 187 1.21 -1.45 10.21
C GLN A 187 1.85 -0.46 9.22
N GLN A 188 2.99 -0.81 8.64
CA GLN A 188 3.64 0.03 7.62
C GLN A 188 2.72 0.22 6.42
N ILE A 189 2.12 -0.85 5.89
CA ILE A 189 1.17 -0.79 4.77
C ILE A 189 -0.01 0.12 5.10
N ILE A 190 -0.60 -0.02 6.29
CA ILE A 190 -1.73 0.81 6.72
C ILE A 190 -1.33 2.28 6.75
N LEU A 191 -0.18 2.61 7.37
CA LEU A 191 0.30 3.99 7.48
C LEU A 191 0.53 4.64 6.11
N GLU A 192 1.07 3.88 5.14
CA GLU A 192 1.30 4.38 3.78
C GLU A 192 -0.02 4.64 3.03
N PHE A 193 -1.06 3.84 3.26
CA PHE A 193 -2.36 4.09 2.65
C PHE A 193 -3.16 5.19 3.35
N GLU A 194 -3.00 5.38 4.65
CA GLU A 194 -3.70 6.42 5.40
C GLU A 194 -3.38 7.83 4.96
N VAL A 195 -2.17 8.06 4.46
CA VAL A 195 -1.77 9.39 3.96
C VAL A 195 -2.36 9.72 2.60
N CYS A 196 -2.94 8.74 1.89
CA CYS A 196 -3.54 8.95 0.58
C CYS A 196 -4.84 9.72 0.70
N LYS A 197 -4.86 10.94 0.17
CA LYS A 197 -6.04 11.81 0.19
C LYS A 197 -6.58 12.07 -1.20
N GLN A 198 -7.90 12.13 -1.30
CA GLN A 198 -8.53 12.65 -2.48
C GLN A 198 -8.30 14.17 -2.56
N HIS A 199 -7.98 14.63 -3.74
CA HIS A 199 -7.83 16.03 -4.02
C HIS A 199 -8.91 16.45 -5.03
N ASN A 200 -9.79 17.35 -4.63
CA ASN A 200 -10.78 17.91 -5.54
C ASN A 200 -10.08 18.96 -6.38
N MET A 201 -9.83 18.61 -7.61
CA MET A 201 -9.35 19.54 -8.60
C MET A 201 -10.52 20.31 -9.21
N ASP A 202 -10.21 21.50 -9.71
CA ASP A 202 -11.05 22.52 -10.30
C ASP A 202 -12.34 22.10 -11.05
N LYS A 203 -13.09 23.11 -11.52
CA LYS A 203 -14.42 23.05 -12.15
C LYS A 203 -14.62 22.03 -13.28
N ASP A 204 -13.54 21.47 -13.84
CA ASP A 204 -13.56 20.28 -14.73
C ASP A 204 -13.29 18.97 -13.97
N SER A 205 -13.25 19.06 -12.67
CA SER A 205 -13.18 18.06 -11.58
C SER A 205 -12.74 16.66 -11.98
N LYS A 206 -11.48 16.53 -12.41
CA LYS A 206 -10.81 15.24 -12.45
C LYS A 206 -10.45 14.81 -11.05
N LEU A 207 -10.73 13.55 -10.73
CA LEU A 207 -10.35 12.96 -9.46
C LEU A 207 -8.83 12.80 -9.39
N ALA A 208 -8.21 13.37 -8.35
CA ALA A 208 -6.77 13.29 -8.11
C ALA A 208 -6.48 12.72 -6.72
N VAL A 209 -5.27 12.17 -6.54
CA VAL A 209 -4.75 11.69 -5.26
C VAL A 209 -3.46 12.41 -4.92
N THR A 210 -3.28 12.81 -3.66
CA THR A 210 -2.04 13.35 -3.09
C THR A 210 -1.41 12.34 -2.17
#